data_e75b203dfe8cbeac3230caa71405fd4c
#
_entry.id   e75b203dfe8cbeac3230caa71405fd4c
#
_cell.length_a   1.000
_cell.length_b   1.000
_cell.length_c   1.000
_cell.angle_alpha   90.00
_cell.angle_beta   90.00
_cell.angle_gamma   90.00
#
_symmetry.space_group_name_H-M   'P 1'
#
loop_
_entity.id
_entity.type
_entity.pdbx_description
1 polymer ?
#
loop_
_entity_poly.entity_id
_entity_poly.type
_entity_poly.pdbx_seq_one_letter_code
_entity_poly.pdbx_strand_id
1 'polypeptide(L)'
;ALLHAGANLILVGRTLDRLEASADEIFLSLKQQGGHLAYDSDPAARSAHRDPDQNKRIACIAFDVSELKTLPELAQKASQPFGAPDILVNAAGLNPRKPWNELTPEIWEYTLRLNLSAPFFLAQALVPEMMRQGWGRIINIASLQSSRAFPNGLPYGASKGGIAQLTRGMAEAWSRPGTGITANAIAPGFFKTQLTAPLFDKPEVVEALARQTTMNRVGFAEDIQGLTMFLASPASGYITGQVIHIDGGWTAI
;
A
#
# COMPACT_ATOMS: atom_id res chain seq x y z
N ALA A 1 -11.84 -1.37 -2.94
CA ALA A 1 -11.86 -2.79 -2.55
C ALA A 1 -12.01 -2.96 -1.03
N LEU A 2 -11.04 -2.53 -0.19
CA LEU A 2 -11.10 -2.73 1.28
C LEU A 2 -12.37 -2.16 1.93
N LEU A 3 -12.78 -0.95 1.57
CA LEU A 3 -14.03 -0.35 2.06
C LEU A 3 -15.27 -1.16 1.65
N HIS A 4 -15.30 -1.71 0.43
CA HIS A 4 -16.36 -2.61 -0.05
C HIS A 4 -16.43 -3.89 0.80
N ALA A 5 -15.28 -4.40 1.22
CA ALA A 5 -15.19 -5.58 2.08
C ALA A 5 -15.51 -5.31 3.56
N GLY A 6 -15.93 -4.11 3.89
CA GLY A 6 -16.33 -3.78 5.24
C GLY A 6 -15.25 -3.11 6.11
N ALA A 7 -14.03 -2.87 5.62
CA ALA A 7 -13.02 -2.16 6.40
C ALA A 7 -13.36 -0.68 6.59
N ASN A 8 -12.98 -0.09 7.70
CA ASN A 8 -12.86 1.35 7.84
C ASN A 8 -11.52 1.81 7.24
N LEU A 9 -11.48 2.98 6.63
CA LEU A 9 -10.27 3.50 5.98
C LEU A 9 -9.75 4.74 6.69
N ILE A 10 -8.42 4.79 6.83
CA ILE A 10 -7.71 6.00 7.24
C ILE A 10 -6.75 6.36 6.11
N LEU A 11 -7.05 7.46 5.44
CA LEU A 11 -6.21 7.99 4.37
C LEU A 11 -5.20 8.96 4.97
N VAL A 12 -3.92 8.71 4.74
CA VAL A 12 -2.83 9.54 5.27
C VAL A 12 -2.02 10.13 4.11
N GLY A 13 -1.77 11.42 4.15
CA GLY A 13 -0.97 12.14 3.17
C GLY A 13 -0.73 13.59 3.58
N ARG A 14 0.08 14.33 2.83
CA ARG A 14 0.49 15.69 3.20
C ARG A 14 -0.59 16.76 2.99
N THR A 15 -1.51 16.54 2.08
CA THR A 15 -2.49 17.55 1.64
C THR A 15 -3.90 17.06 1.94
N LEU A 16 -4.59 17.70 2.89
CA LEU A 16 -5.92 17.30 3.33
C LEU A 16 -6.93 17.29 2.18
N ASP A 17 -6.98 18.38 1.38
CA ASP A 17 -7.93 18.51 0.25
C ASP A 17 -7.82 17.34 -0.75
N ARG A 18 -6.59 16.84 -0.97
CA ARG A 18 -6.36 15.67 -1.84
C ARG A 18 -6.86 14.36 -1.22
N LEU A 19 -6.75 14.23 0.09
CA LEU A 19 -7.26 13.06 0.80
C LEU A 19 -8.78 13.05 0.78
N GLU A 20 -9.41 14.20 0.99
CA GLU A 20 -10.87 14.37 0.95
C GLU A 20 -11.40 14.11 -0.46
N ALA A 21 -10.76 14.67 -1.50
CA ALA A 21 -11.12 14.36 -2.89
C ALA A 21 -11.00 12.86 -3.21
N SER A 22 -9.95 12.19 -2.73
CA SER A 22 -9.81 10.73 -2.88
C SER A 22 -10.88 9.96 -2.11
N ALA A 23 -11.27 10.43 -0.92
CA ALA A 23 -12.36 9.82 -0.15
C ALA A 23 -13.70 9.94 -0.90
N ASP A 24 -13.98 11.08 -1.50
CA ASP A 24 -15.18 11.31 -2.32
C ASP A 24 -15.19 10.41 -3.57
N GLU A 25 -14.06 10.26 -4.27
CA GLU A 25 -13.95 9.34 -5.41
C GLU A 25 -14.23 7.88 -5.00
N ILE A 26 -13.64 7.44 -3.87
CA ILE A 26 -13.89 6.09 -3.32
C ILE A 26 -15.37 5.92 -2.99
N PHE A 27 -16.00 6.92 -2.40
CA PHE A 27 -17.43 6.88 -2.04
C PHE A 27 -18.34 6.87 -3.26
N LEU A 28 -18.04 7.65 -4.29
CA LEU A 28 -18.78 7.64 -5.56
C LEU A 28 -18.69 6.30 -6.27
N SER A 29 -17.49 5.69 -6.29
CA SER A 29 -17.27 4.35 -6.84
C SER A 29 -18.12 3.28 -6.12
N LEU A 30 -18.28 3.40 -4.80
CA LEU A 30 -19.15 2.52 -4.01
C LEU A 30 -20.61 2.62 -4.45
N LYS A 31 -21.12 3.82 -4.64
CA LYS A 31 -22.52 4.04 -5.06
C LYS A 31 -22.82 3.49 -6.46
N GLN A 32 -21.87 3.63 -7.39
CA GLN A 32 -22.03 3.18 -8.77
C GLN A 32 -22.04 1.64 -8.92
N GLN A 33 -21.34 0.93 -8.06
CA GLN A 33 -21.25 -0.53 -8.10
C GLN A 33 -22.39 -1.26 -7.38
N GLY A 34 -23.45 -0.53 -6.98
CA GLY A 34 -24.68 -1.12 -6.44
C GLY A 34 -24.52 -1.78 -5.08
N GLY A 35 -23.63 -1.27 -4.24
CA GLY A 35 -23.57 -1.48 -2.79
C GLY A 35 -23.87 -2.88 -2.24
N HIS A 36 -23.62 -3.96 -2.94
CA HIS A 36 -23.64 -5.31 -2.36
C HIS A 36 -22.37 -5.50 -1.53
N LEU A 37 -22.49 -5.14 -0.26
CA LEU A 37 -21.49 -5.45 0.75
C LEU A 37 -21.31 -6.97 0.84
N ALA A 38 -20.04 -7.34 0.92
CA ALA A 38 -19.53 -8.67 0.97
C ALA A 38 -20.34 -9.65 1.84
N TYR A 39 -20.36 -10.84 1.35
CA TYR A 39 -20.73 -12.10 1.95
C TYR A 39 -20.44 -12.16 3.46
N ASP A 40 -21.42 -11.86 4.25
CA ASP A 40 -21.48 -12.20 5.67
C ASP A 40 -22.50 -13.30 5.82
N SER A 41 -22.04 -14.50 6.19
CA SER A 41 -22.86 -15.68 6.38
C SER A 41 -23.67 -15.65 7.68
N ASP A 42 -23.38 -14.67 8.58
CA ASP A 42 -24.09 -14.51 9.85
C ASP A 42 -25.16 -13.41 9.78
N PRO A 43 -26.46 -13.75 9.87
CA PRO A 43 -27.54 -12.76 9.92
C PRO A 43 -27.48 -11.79 11.10
N ALA A 44 -26.86 -12.18 12.22
CA ALA A 44 -26.74 -11.35 13.43
C ALA A 44 -25.64 -10.29 13.26
N ALA A 45 -24.53 -10.61 12.57
CA ALA A 45 -23.48 -9.66 12.25
C ALA A 45 -23.95 -8.59 11.25
N ARG A 46 -24.89 -8.92 10.36
CA ARG A 46 -25.49 -7.96 9.39
C ARG A 46 -26.25 -6.82 10.05
N SER A 47 -26.81 -7.02 11.23
CA SER A 47 -27.61 -6.00 11.94
C SER A 47 -26.75 -5.00 12.73
N ALA A 48 -25.55 -5.39 13.13
CA ALA A 48 -24.68 -4.58 14.01
C ALA A 48 -23.85 -3.53 13.27
N HIS A 49 -23.69 -3.63 11.93
CA HIS A 49 -22.75 -2.78 11.16
C HIS A 49 -23.37 -2.01 9.98
N ARG A 50 -24.70 -1.87 9.94
CA ARG A 50 -25.34 -0.98 8.97
C ARG A 50 -25.37 0.46 9.50
N ASP A 51 -24.25 1.17 9.41
CA ASP A 51 -24.29 2.63 9.41
C ASP A 51 -24.78 3.08 8.02
N PRO A 52 -25.95 3.73 7.90
CA PRO A 52 -26.45 4.25 6.63
C PRO A 52 -25.56 5.36 6.05
N ASP A 53 -24.63 5.90 6.82
CA ASP A 53 -23.70 6.94 6.42
C ASP A 53 -22.29 6.37 6.19
N GLN A 54 -22.07 5.82 4.99
CA GLN A 54 -20.75 5.27 4.60
C GLN A 54 -19.62 6.32 4.60
N ASN A 55 -19.93 7.62 4.63
CA ASN A 55 -18.96 8.69 4.82
C ASN A 55 -18.28 8.61 6.18
N LYS A 56 -18.92 8.03 7.19
CA LYS A 56 -18.33 7.82 8.52
C LYS A 56 -17.26 6.72 8.58
N ARG A 57 -17.06 5.98 7.49
CA ARG A 57 -16.07 4.88 7.43
C ARG A 57 -14.74 5.27 6.80
N ILE A 58 -14.57 6.53 6.41
CA ILE A 58 -13.31 7.08 5.89
C ILE A 58 -12.91 8.26 6.75
N ALA A 59 -11.69 8.23 7.25
CA ALA A 59 -11.05 9.35 7.94
C ALA A 59 -9.81 9.81 7.15
N CYS A 60 -9.58 11.11 7.09
CA CYS A 60 -8.43 11.73 6.43
C CYS A 60 -7.52 12.38 7.47
N ILE A 61 -6.22 12.10 7.40
CA ILE A 61 -5.21 12.67 8.31
C ILE A 61 -4.11 13.32 7.47
N ALA A 62 -4.02 14.65 7.53
CA ALA A 62 -2.91 15.37 6.93
C ALA A 62 -1.63 15.14 7.75
N PHE A 63 -0.65 14.45 7.16
CA PHE A 63 0.60 14.11 7.83
C PHE A 63 1.72 13.83 6.82
N ASP A 64 2.95 14.27 7.13
CA ASP A 64 4.14 13.89 6.35
C ASP A 64 4.82 12.68 6.98
N VAL A 65 4.65 11.52 6.37
CA VAL A 65 5.24 10.27 6.85
C VAL A 65 6.77 10.23 6.74
N SER A 66 7.40 11.17 6.04
CA SER A 66 8.86 11.29 6.01
C SER A 66 9.44 11.89 7.31
N GLU A 67 8.62 12.49 8.16
CA GLU A 67 8.99 12.99 9.48
C GLU A 67 8.99 11.84 10.50
N LEU A 68 10.07 11.03 10.47
CA LEU A 68 10.15 9.74 11.18
C LEU A 68 9.92 9.86 12.70
N LYS A 69 10.35 10.97 13.30
CA LYS A 69 10.23 11.17 14.76
C LYS A 69 8.79 11.36 15.24
N THR A 70 7.91 11.77 14.35
CA THR A 70 6.49 12.04 14.65
C THR A 70 5.56 10.89 14.26
N LEU A 71 6.08 9.80 13.70
CA LEU A 71 5.25 8.63 13.33
C LEU A 71 4.50 7.98 14.52
N PRO A 72 5.02 7.94 15.75
CA PRO A 72 4.23 7.51 16.91
C PRO A 72 2.99 8.40 17.15
N GLU A 73 3.09 9.71 16.90
CA GLU A 73 1.93 10.63 16.95
C GLU A 73 0.90 10.28 15.85
N LEU A 74 1.38 9.97 14.64
CA LEU A 74 0.49 9.51 13.57
C LEU A 74 -0.25 8.23 13.97
N ALA A 75 0.42 7.24 14.57
CA ALA A 75 -0.21 6.01 15.03
C ALA A 75 -1.32 6.28 16.07
N GLN A 76 -1.09 7.22 17.00
CA GLN A 76 -2.11 7.66 17.96
C GLN A 76 -3.29 8.34 17.26
N LYS A 77 -3.04 9.28 16.34
CA LYS A 77 -4.10 9.95 15.56
C LYS A 77 -4.91 8.95 14.73
N ALA A 78 -4.24 7.98 14.12
CA ALA A 78 -4.90 6.93 13.34
C ALA A 78 -5.79 6.01 14.19
N SER A 79 -5.52 5.92 15.49
CA SER A 79 -6.34 5.10 16.40
C SER A 79 -7.63 5.79 16.87
N GLN A 80 -7.78 7.11 16.62
CA GLN A 80 -8.92 7.87 17.14
C GLN A 80 -10.24 7.61 16.41
N PRO A 81 -10.29 7.52 15.04
CA PRO A 81 -11.55 7.41 14.36
C PRO A 81 -12.24 6.06 14.54
N PHE A 82 -11.48 4.95 14.51
CA PHE A 82 -12.04 3.59 14.40
C PHE A 82 -11.36 2.57 15.31
N GLY A 83 -10.58 3.02 16.29
CA GLY A 83 -9.70 2.15 17.06
C GLY A 83 -8.35 1.94 16.36
N ALA A 84 -7.47 1.17 16.99
CA ALA A 84 -6.13 0.94 16.46
C ALA A 84 -6.17 0.21 15.10
N PRO A 85 -5.40 0.67 14.11
CA PRO A 85 -5.38 0.03 12.80
C PRO A 85 -4.90 -1.42 12.84
N ASP A 86 -5.67 -2.31 12.24
CA ASP A 86 -5.35 -3.74 12.07
C ASP A 86 -4.56 -4.02 10.80
N ILE A 87 -4.69 -3.14 9.80
CA ILE A 87 -4.08 -3.28 8.49
C ILE A 87 -3.30 -2.02 8.19
N LEU A 88 -2.03 -2.17 7.88
CA LEU A 88 -1.16 -1.10 7.40
C LEU A 88 -0.79 -1.33 5.94
N VAL A 89 -1.14 -0.39 5.06
CA VAL A 89 -0.68 -0.38 3.67
C VAL A 89 0.31 0.76 3.48
N ASN A 90 1.59 0.45 3.34
CA ASN A 90 2.66 1.42 3.08
C ASN A 90 2.75 1.72 1.58
N ALA A 91 1.92 2.68 1.11
CA ALA A 91 1.83 3.05 -0.30
C ALA A 91 2.53 4.38 -0.63
N ALA A 92 2.89 5.19 0.37
CA ALA A 92 3.62 6.44 0.14
C ALA A 92 4.99 6.17 -0.49
N GLY A 93 5.36 6.97 -1.48
CA GLY A 93 6.65 6.83 -2.13
C GLY A 93 6.87 7.82 -3.25
N LEU A 94 8.12 7.99 -3.64
CA LEU A 94 8.53 8.80 -4.77
C LEU A 94 9.61 8.11 -5.59
N ASN A 95 9.71 8.48 -6.87
CA ASN A 95 10.80 8.12 -7.76
C ASN A 95 11.31 9.42 -8.41
N PRO A 96 12.50 9.92 -8.08
CA PRO A 96 13.01 11.19 -8.58
C PRO A 96 13.31 11.17 -10.09
N ARG A 97 13.57 9.98 -10.68
CA ARG A 97 13.85 9.79 -12.11
C ARG A 97 14.94 10.72 -12.63
N LYS A 98 16.04 10.83 -11.89
CA LYS A 98 17.18 11.66 -12.26
C LYS A 98 18.35 10.82 -12.76
N PRO A 99 19.11 11.33 -13.76
CA PRO A 99 20.41 10.77 -14.13
C PRO A 99 21.34 10.68 -12.91
N TRP A 100 22.23 9.70 -12.91
CA TRP A 100 23.12 9.43 -11.78
C TRP A 100 23.99 10.64 -11.37
N ASN A 101 24.41 11.45 -12.32
CA ASN A 101 25.23 12.65 -12.11
C ASN A 101 24.46 13.88 -11.62
N GLU A 102 23.12 13.80 -11.56
CA GLU A 102 22.25 14.83 -10.99
C GLU A 102 21.70 14.42 -9.61
N LEU A 103 22.07 13.25 -9.11
CA LEU A 103 21.66 12.80 -7.79
C LEU A 103 22.51 13.49 -6.73
N THR A 104 21.84 14.14 -5.77
CA THR A 104 22.47 14.70 -4.59
C THR A 104 22.22 13.83 -3.36
N PRO A 105 23.03 13.96 -2.28
CA PRO A 105 22.78 13.26 -1.02
C PRO A 105 21.35 13.49 -0.50
N GLU A 106 20.83 14.70 -0.61
CA GLU A 106 19.49 15.07 -0.11
C GLU A 106 18.39 14.31 -0.86
N ILE A 107 18.50 14.20 -2.21
CA ILE A 107 17.57 13.42 -3.03
C ILE A 107 17.63 11.95 -2.64
N TRP A 108 18.84 11.43 -2.45
CA TRP A 108 19.08 10.05 -2.04
C TRP A 108 18.46 9.77 -0.67
N GLU A 109 18.82 10.54 0.33
CA GLU A 109 18.37 10.39 1.71
C GLU A 109 16.85 10.55 1.84
N TYR A 110 16.27 11.56 1.17
CA TYR A 110 14.83 11.75 1.20
C TYR A 110 14.09 10.58 0.56
N THR A 111 14.62 10.04 -0.56
CA THR A 111 14.01 8.86 -1.21
C THR A 111 14.04 7.64 -0.29
N LEU A 112 15.16 7.36 0.34
CA LEU A 112 15.26 6.25 1.30
C LEU A 112 14.40 6.48 2.54
N ARG A 113 14.37 7.69 3.05
CA ARG A 113 13.57 8.07 4.21
C ARG A 113 12.08 7.80 3.95
N LEU A 114 11.55 8.28 2.82
CA LEU A 114 10.13 8.10 2.50
C LEU A 114 9.80 6.67 2.10
N ASN A 115 10.59 6.04 1.21
CA ASN A 115 10.24 4.77 0.60
C ASN A 115 10.61 3.54 1.46
N LEU A 116 11.52 3.68 2.43
CA LEU A 116 12.09 2.58 3.20
C LEU A 116 11.96 2.78 4.71
N SER A 117 12.46 3.92 5.22
CA SER A 117 12.48 4.15 6.67
C SER A 117 11.08 4.40 7.24
N ALA A 118 10.27 5.23 6.57
CA ALA A 118 8.90 5.53 7.01
C ALA A 118 8.02 4.28 7.14
N PRO A 119 7.97 3.34 6.17
CA PRO A 119 7.29 2.05 6.31
C PRO A 119 7.68 1.27 7.56
N PHE A 120 8.98 1.24 7.90
CA PHE A 120 9.46 0.53 9.09
C PHE A 120 8.97 1.19 10.38
N PHE A 121 9.24 2.48 10.54
CA PHE A 121 8.93 3.17 11.79
C PHE A 121 7.43 3.34 12.03
N LEU A 122 6.61 3.47 10.96
CA LEU A 122 5.17 3.47 11.11
C LEU A 122 4.66 2.08 11.53
N ALA A 123 5.14 1.01 10.90
CA ALA A 123 4.81 -0.34 11.32
C ALA A 123 5.25 -0.61 12.77
N GLN A 124 6.46 -0.19 13.15
CA GLN A 124 6.96 -0.32 14.53
C GLN A 124 6.05 0.36 15.56
N ALA A 125 5.44 1.49 15.19
CA ALA A 125 4.52 2.21 16.08
C ALA A 125 3.14 1.52 16.21
N LEU A 126 2.70 0.76 15.20
CA LEU A 126 1.38 0.08 15.18
C LEU A 126 1.43 -1.37 15.66
N VAL A 127 2.54 -2.06 15.46
CA VAL A 127 2.71 -3.49 15.75
C VAL A 127 2.41 -3.87 17.21
N PRO A 128 2.79 -3.08 18.25
CA PRO A 128 2.48 -3.44 19.63
C PRO A 128 0.98 -3.68 19.87
N GLU A 129 0.12 -2.86 19.27
CA GLU A 129 -1.32 -3.00 19.39
C GLU A 129 -1.85 -4.17 18.56
N MET A 130 -1.33 -4.40 17.35
CA MET A 130 -1.63 -5.60 16.56
C MET A 130 -1.29 -6.89 17.32
N MET A 131 -0.13 -6.91 18.02
CA MET A 131 0.27 -8.05 18.88
C MET A 131 -0.70 -8.27 20.02
N ARG A 132 -1.16 -7.18 20.68
CA ARG A 132 -2.11 -7.24 21.77
C ARG A 132 -3.47 -7.81 21.33
N GLN A 133 -3.87 -7.48 20.10
CA GLN A 133 -5.11 -7.98 19.49
C GLN A 133 -4.97 -9.41 18.93
N GLY A 134 -3.75 -9.91 18.77
CA GLY A 134 -3.48 -11.22 18.18
C GLY A 134 -3.73 -11.28 16.67
N TRP A 135 -3.76 -10.12 15.99
CA TRP A 135 -4.00 -10.03 14.55
C TRP A 135 -3.41 -8.75 13.96
N GLY A 136 -2.83 -8.85 12.77
CA GLY A 136 -2.32 -7.70 12.03
C GLY A 136 -1.88 -8.04 10.61
N ARG A 137 -2.00 -7.07 9.71
CA ARG A 137 -1.56 -7.18 8.30
C ARG A 137 -0.71 -5.98 7.92
N ILE A 138 0.53 -6.23 7.49
CA ILE A 138 1.43 -5.21 6.97
C ILE A 138 1.65 -5.50 5.49
N ILE A 139 1.28 -4.55 4.64
CA ILE A 139 1.39 -4.66 3.18
C ILE A 139 2.27 -3.51 2.70
N ASN A 140 3.47 -3.83 2.27
CA ASN A 140 4.40 -2.86 1.68
C ASN A 140 4.23 -2.80 0.16
N ILE A 141 4.36 -1.62 -0.43
CA ILE A 141 4.41 -1.49 -1.89
C ILE A 141 5.87 -1.50 -2.34
N ALA A 142 6.26 -2.63 -2.91
CA ALA A 142 7.54 -2.87 -3.58
C ALA A 142 7.50 -2.35 -5.04
N SER A 143 8.21 -2.96 -5.96
CA SER A 143 8.26 -2.59 -7.39
C SER A 143 8.96 -3.69 -8.20
N LEU A 144 8.85 -3.66 -9.52
CA LEU A 144 9.79 -4.32 -10.42
C LEU A 144 11.24 -3.95 -10.09
N GLN A 145 11.48 -2.70 -9.65
CA GLN A 145 12.82 -2.25 -9.26
C GLN A 145 13.32 -2.81 -7.92
N SER A 146 12.56 -3.67 -7.28
CA SER A 146 13.09 -4.45 -6.15
C SER A 146 14.09 -5.54 -6.58
N SER A 147 14.04 -5.97 -7.85
CA SER A 147 14.90 -7.02 -8.41
C SER A 147 15.44 -6.71 -9.81
N ARG A 148 15.00 -5.63 -10.45
CA ARG A 148 15.41 -5.21 -11.79
C ARG A 148 15.92 -3.78 -11.78
N ALA A 149 16.95 -3.47 -12.57
CA ALA A 149 17.43 -2.11 -12.75
C ALA A 149 16.68 -1.41 -13.89
N PHE A 150 16.40 -0.12 -13.68
CA PHE A 150 15.82 0.74 -14.71
C PHE A 150 16.60 2.05 -14.80
N PRO A 151 16.66 2.69 -15.98
CA PRO A 151 17.31 3.98 -16.14
C PRO A 151 16.79 5.03 -15.17
N ASN A 152 17.69 5.86 -14.65
CA ASN A 152 17.38 6.98 -13.75
C ASN A 152 16.63 6.58 -12.46
N GLY A 153 16.80 5.34 -12.01
CA GLY A 153 16.07 4.78 -10.86
C GLY A 153 16.95 4.41 -9.67
N LEU A 154 18.20 4.91 -9.56
CA LEU A 154 19.16 4.45 -8.54
C LEU A 154 18.61 4.52 -7.10
N PRO A 155 18.21 5.70 -6.56
CA PRO A 155 17.72 5.75 -5.18
C PRO A 155 16.38 5.02 -5.01
N TYR A 156 15.52 5.05 -6.03
CA TYR A 156 14.25 4.33 -6.01
C TYR A 156 14.46 2.82 -6.00
N GLY A 157 15.30 2.29 -6.90
CA GLY A 157 15.65 0.87 -6.94
C GLY A 157 16.28 0.40 -5.62
N ALA A 158 17.23 1.16 -5.07
CA ALA A 158 17.82 0.87 -3.77
C ALA A 158 16.74 0.81 -2.67
N SER A 159 15.80 1.78 -2.63
CA SER A 159 14.71 1.79 -1.66
C SER A 159 13.75 0.61 -1.84
N LYS A 160 13.44 0.24 -3.10
CA LYS A 160 12.49 -0.86 -3.39
C LYS A 160 13.12 -2.26 -3.23
N GLY A 161 14.42 -2.39 -3.46
CA GLY A 161 15.19 -3.57 -3.02
C GLY A 161 15.23 -3.66 -1.49
N GLY A 162 15.46 -2.52 -0.82
CA GLY A 162 15.43 -2.41 0.63
C GLY A 162 14.07 -2.80 1.23
N ILE A 163 12.95 -2.31 0.66
CA ILE A 163 11.60 -2.65 1.18
C ILE A 163 11.28 -4.14 1.01
N ALA A 164 11.78 -4.77 -0.07
CA ALA A 164 11.62 -6.21 -0.27
C ALA A 164 12.33 -7.01 0.82
N GLN A 165 13.56 -6.62 1.19
CA GLN A 165 14.30 -7.26 2.28
C GLN A 165 13.74 -6.89 3.66
N LEU A 166 13.34 -5.63 3.85
CA LEU A 166 12.69 -5.18 5.08
C LEU A 166 11.40 -5.95 5.36
N THR A 167 10.62 -6.27 4.34
CA THR A 167 9.40 -7.09 4.47
C THR A 167 9.72 -8.47 5.06
N ARG A 168 10.81 -9.11 4.64
CA ARG A 168 11.27 -10.38 5.23
C ARG A 168 11.70 -10.20 6.68
N GLY A 169 12.43 -9.11 6.99
CA GLY A 169 12.82 -8.79 8.36
C GLY A 169 11.62 -8.51 9.27
N MET A 170 10.63 -7.79 8.78
CA MET A 170 9.36 -7.56 9.51
C MET A 170 8.63 -8.89 9.79
N ALA A 171 8.56 -9.78 8.80
CA ALA A 171 7.95 -11.10 8.97
C ALA A 171 8.71 -11.93 10.01
N GLU A 172 10.03 -11.96 9.93
CA GLU A 172 10.88 -12.67 10.91
C GLU A 172 10.68 -12.12 12.33
N ALA A 173 10.63 -10.81 12.49
CA ALA A 173 10.52 -10.17 13.80
C ALA A 173 9.11 -10.29 14.41
N TRP A 174 8.05 -10.19 13.59
CA TRP A 174 6.69 -9.97 14.08
C TRP A 174 5.70 -11.10 13.80
N SER A 175 5.96 -11.99 12.81
CA SER A 175 5.10 -13.15 12.55
C SER A 175 5.45 -14.34 13.47
N ARG A 176 5.50 -14.08 14.78
CA ARG A 176 5.82 -15.11 15.79
C ARG A 176 4.56 -15.84 16.27
N PRO A 177 4.70 -17.04 16.87
CA PRO A 177 3.54 -17.74 17.43
C PRO A 177 2.70 -16.84 18.35
N GLY A 178 1.40 -16.82 18.15
CA GLY A 178 0.45 -16.06 18.96
C GLY A 178 0.27 -14.59 18.57
N THR A 179 1.09 -14.02 17.67
CA THR A 179 0.93 -12.61 17.25
C THR A 179 -0.16 -12.41 16.20
N GLY A 180 -0.42 -13.42 15.36
CA GLY A 180 -1.36 -13.35 14.24
C GLY A 180 -0.99 -12.33 13.16
N ILE A 181 0.24 -11.78 13.18
CA ILE A 181 0.71 -10.76 12.26
C ILE A 181 1.35 -11.39 11.02
N THR A 182 1.05 -10.86 9.84
CA THR A 182 1.80 -11.13 8.62
C THR A 182 2.33 -9.84 7.98
N ALA A 183 3.51 -9.90 7.38
CA ALA A 183 4.12 -8.79 6.65
C ALA A 183 4.50 -9.25 5.25
N ASN A 184 3.89 -8.65 4.23
CA ASN A 184 4.11 -9.00 2.83
C ASN A 184 4.30 -7.74 1.98
N ALA A 185 4.81 -7.91 0.77
CA ALA A 185 4.93 -6.83 -0.20
C ALA A 185 4.24 -7.18 -1.51
N ILE A 186 3.60 -6.19 -2.12
CA ILE A 186 3.13 -6.25 -3.50
C ILE A 186 4.16 -5.54 -4.36
N ALA A 187 4.62 -6.18 -5.44
CA ALA A 187 5.53 -5.61 -6.43
C ALA A 187 4.77 -5.36 -7.75
N PRO A 188 4.21 -4.15 -7.93
CA PRO A 188 3.48 -3.83 -9.15
C PRO A 188 4.41 -3.69 -10.35
N GLY A 189 3.90 -4.08 -11.51
CA GLY A 189 4.40 -3.66 -12.81
C GLY A 189 4.08 -2.20 -13.12
N PHE A 190 3.82 -1.89 -14.39
CA PHE A 190 3.44 -0.54 -14.79
C PHE A 190 1.93 -0.35 -14.71
N PHE A 191 1.51 0.53 -13.80
CA PHE A 191 0.13 0.98 -13.58
C PHE A 191 0.04 2.48 -13.79
N LYS A 192 -1.08 2.96 -14.31
CA LYS A 192 -1.33 4.41 -14.40
C LYS A 192 -1.59 4.97 -13.00
N THR A 193 -0.68 5.79 -12.51
CA THR A 193 -0.73 6.48 -11.21
C THR A 193 -0.13 7.87 -11.35
N GLN A 194 -0.26 8.72 -10.34
CA GLN A 194 0.43 10.03 -10.32
C GLN A 194 1.95 9.87 -10.49
N LEU A 195 2.56 8.83 -9.91
CA LEU A 195 3.99 8.55 -10.01
C LEU A 195 4.43 8.18 -11.44
N THR A 196 3.57 7.54 -12.20
CA THR A 196 3.83 7.03 -13.54
C THR A 196 3.20 7.87 -14.65
N ALA A 197 2.39 8.88 -14.32
CA ALA A 197 1.69 9.73 -15.27
C ALA A 197 2.59 10.22 -16.43
N PRO A 198 3.84 10.70 -16.21
CA PRO A 198 4.69 11.16 -17.30
C PRO A 198 5.06 10.08 -18.34
N LEU A 199 4.93 8.79 -17.98
CA LEU A 199 5.12 7.68 -18.94
C LEU A 199 3.83 7.41 -19.71
N PHE A 200 2.68 7.53 -19.04
CA PHE A 200 1.37 7.25 -19.62
C PHE A 200 0.83 8.38 -20.52
N ASP A 201 1.44 9.55 -20.47
CA ASP A 201 1.16 10.65 -21.40
C ASP A 201 1.75 10.40 -22.79
N LYS A 202 2.52 9.32 -22.96
CA LYS A 202 3.20 8.95 -24.21
C LYS A 202 2.73 7.56 -24.67
N PRO A 203 1.78 7.48 -25.63
CA PRO A 203 1.22 6.21 -26.09
C PRO A 203 2.27 5.19 -26.55
N GLU A 204 3.31 5.66 -27.24
CA GLU A 204 4.42 4.82 -27.74
C GLU A 204 5.21 4.16 -26.59
N VAL A 205 5.34 4.87 -25.45
CA VAL A 205 6.00 4.34 -24.24
C VAL A 205 5.09 3.28 -23.60
N VAL A 206 3.80 3.56 -23.48
CA VAL A 206 2.83 2.61 -22.93
C VAL A 206 2.80 1.32 -23.74
N GLU A 207 2.79 1.42 -25.07
CA GLU A 207 2.84 0.27 -25.96
C GLU A 207 4.15 -0.52 -25.82
N ALA A 208 5.29 0.17 -25.72
CA ALA A 208 6.58 -0.47 -25.50
C ALA A 208 6.64 -1.19 -24.13
N LEU A 209 6.03 -0.64 -23.09
CA LEU A 209 5.91 -1.28 -21.79
C LEU A 209 4.97 -2.50 -21.83
N ALA A 210 3.85 -2.39 -22.52
CA ALA A 210 2.89 -3.49 -22.72
C ALA A 210 3.55 -4.70 -23.39
N ARG A 211 4.31 -4.48 -24.46
CA ARG A 211 5.03 -5.54 -25.19
C ARG A 211 6.04 -6.32 -24.35
N GLN A 212 6.51 -5.75 -23.23
CA GLN A 212 7.43 -6.42 -22.31
C GLN A 212 6.69 -7.28 -21.27
N THR A 213 5.38 -7.32 -21.28
CA THR A 213 4.58 -8.20 -20.43
C THR A 213 4.06 -9.40 -21.24
N THR A 214 3.97 -10.57 -20.62
CA THR A 214 3.33 -11.74 -21.23
C THR A 214 1.87 -11.46 -21.62
N MET A 215 1.17 -10.62 -20.83
CA MET A 215 -0.22 -10.24 -21.06
C MET A 215 -0.38 -9.16 -22.14
N ASN A 216 0.72 -8.62 -22.70
CA ASN A 216 0.74 -7.58 -23.72
C ASN A 216 -0.12 -6.34 -23.36
N ARG A 217 -0.17 -6.00 -22.09
CA ARG A 217 -0.84 -4.81 -21.58
C ARG A 217 -0.17 -4.28 -20.29
N VAL A 218 -0.41 -3.03 -19.98
CA VAL A 218 -0.13 -2.44 -18.67
C VAL A 218 -1.22 -2.81 -17.66
N GLY A 219 -0.95 -2.63 -16.37
CA GLY A 219 -1.90 -2.91 -15.30
C GLY A 219 -2.97 -1.83 -15.15
N PHE A 220 -4.17 -2.23 -14.80
CA PHE A 220 -5.28 -1.37 -14.36
C PHE A 220 -5.38 -1.38 -12.83
N ALA A 221 -5.99 -0.34 -12.24
CA ALA A 221 -6.15 -0.23 -10.79
C ALA A 221 -6.89 -1.44 -10.19
N GLU A 222 -7.79 -2.04 -10.95
CA GLU A 222 -8.57 -3.22 -10.57
C GLU A 222 -7.69 -4.47 -10.40
N ASP A 223 -6.63 -4.59 -11.18
CA ASP A 223 -5.74 -5.77 -11.13
C ASP A 223 -5.07 -5.91 -9.74
N ILE A 224 -4.77 -4.81 -9.04
CA ILE A 224 -4.10 -4.84 -7.73
C ILE A 224 -5.08 -5.12 -6.57
N GLN A 225 -6.38 -4.91 -6.78
CA GLN A 225 -7.38 -4.98 -5.71
C GLN A 225 -7.48 -6.38 -5.11
N GLY A 226 -7.56 -7.42 -5.96
CA GLY A 226 -7.70 -8.81 -5.52
C GLY A 226 -6.56 -9.26 -4.61
N LEU A 227 -5.31 -8.97 -4.99
CA LEU A 227 -4.15 -9.31 -4.18
C LEU A 227 -4.12 -8.52 -2.86
N THR A 228 -4.46 -7.23 -2.91
CA THR A 228 -4.54 -6.40 -1.69
C THR A 228 -5.58 -6.94 -0.73
N MET A 229 -6.77 -7.30 -1.23
CA MET A 229 -7.84 -7.91 -0.44
C MET A 229 -7.41 -9.24 0.17
N PHE A 230 -6.78 -10.11 -0.61
CA PHE A 230 -6.27 -11.39 -0.15
C PHE A 230 -5.26 -11.21 0.98
N LEU A 231 -4.25 -10.35 0.80
CA LEU A 231 -3.22 -10.10 1.82
C LEU A 231 -3.76 -9.40 3.07
N ALA A 232 -4.83 -8.63 2.95
CA ALA A 232 -5.51 -7.97 4.07
C ALA A 232 -6.48 -8.89 4.82
N SER A 233 -6.74 -10.09 4.33
CA SER A 233 -7.75 -11.02 4.88
C SER A 233 -7.14 -12.13 5.74
N PRO A 234 -7.96 -12.89 6.50
CA PRO A 234 -7.52 -14.11 7.18
C PRO A 234 -7.03 -15.19 6.23
N ALA A 235 -7.46 -15.20 4.96
CA ALA A 235 -7.06 -16.21 3.97
C ALA A 235 -5.55 -16.24 3.69
N SER A 236 -4.84 -15.13 3.95
CA SER A 236 -3.37 -15.05 3.83
C SER A 236 -2.62 -15.35 5.13
N GLY A 237 -3.28 -15.93 6.12
CA GLY A 237 -2.73 -16.12 7.48
C GLY A 237 -1.46 -16.97 7.56
N TYR A 238 -1.14 -17.76 6.54
CA TYR A 238 0.10 -18.54 6.45
C TYR A 238 1.07 -18.01 5.38
N ILE A 239 0.84 -16.77 4.90
CA ILE A 239 1.70 -16.10 3.92
C ILE A 239 2.34 -14.89 4.61
N THR A 240 3.66 -14.94 4.80
CA THR A 240 4.43 -13.84 5.40
C THR A 240 5.82 -13.77 4.80
N GLY A 241 6.44 -12.59 4.78
CA GLY A 241 7.77 -12.34 4.22
C GLY A 241 7.83 -12.38 2.69
N GLN A 242 6.70 -12.46 2.00
CA GLN A 242 6.65 -12.62 0.55
C GLN A 242 6.64 -11.29 -0.19
N VAL A 243 7.28 -11.29 -1.36
CA VAL A 243 7.18 -10.21 -2.35
C VAL A 243 6.45 -10.78 -3.57
N ILE A 244 5.21 -10.39 -3.75
CA ILE A 244 4.33 -10.95 -4.77
C ILE A 244 4.23 -9.95 -5.93
N HIS A 245 4.67 -10.39 -7.11
CA HIS A 245 4.59 -9.57 -8.32
C HIS A 245 3.17 -9.56 -8.88
N ILE A 246 2.74 -8.39 -9.34
CA ILE A 246 1.52 -8.17 -10.09
C ILE A 246 1.87 -7.31 -11.30
N ASP A 247 2.42 -7.92 -12.32
CA ASP A 247 3.18 -7.27 -13.37
C ASP A 247 2.86 -7.75 -14.78
N GLY A 248 1.79 -8.53 -14.96
CA GLY A 248 1.38 -9.08 -16.25
C GLY A 248 2.39 -10.08 -16.85
N GLY A 249 3.23 -10.69 -16.01
CA GLY A 249 4.26 -11.63 -16.43
C GLY A 249 5.57 -10.96 -16.87
N TRP A 250 5.79 -9.68 -16.57
CA TRP A 250 7.06 -8.99 -16.85
C TRP A 250 8.27 -9.71 -16.29
N THR A 251 8.19 -10.23 -15.07
CA THR A 251 9.30 -10.93 -14.42
C THR A 251 9.36 -12.42 -14.74
N ALA A 252 8.40 -12.94 -15.48
CA ALA A 252 8.34 -14.36 -15.84
C ALA A 252 9.13 -14.70 -17.14
N ILE A 253 9.55 -13.68 -17.90
CA ILE A 253 10.29 -13.80 -19.17
C ILE A 253 11.56 -12.96 -19.16
#